data_7cc3ab3827b15d9b0f975449c60afdb4
#
_entry.id   7cc3ab3827b15d9b0f975449c60afdb4
#
_cell.length_a   1.000
_cell.length_b   1.000
_cell.length_c   1.000
_cell.angle_alpha   90.00
_cell.angle_beta   90.00
_cell.angle_gamma   90.00
#
_symmetry.space_group_name_H-M   'P 1'
#
loop_
_entity.id
_entity.type
_entity.pdbx_description
1 polymer ?
#
loop_
_entity_poly.entity_id
_entity_poly.type
_entity_poly.pdbx_seq_one_letter_code
_entity_poly.pdbx_strand_id
1 'polypeptide(L)'
;MHIPTPALRRLIRTVQLLSSLSEDTVTSLRIQQLTGWSNATVRKDLSYVLGGTQNLPHALPANECSAHTAKVRTRGASNGYKRTQLLYAIEHALKLPSQGNIQKCCIVGLTPLAQALIKSGSLSESPFMCAAGFDASVNRTETLKAPFPLYPMARLESVILAEHIEYAILTAEKNAAKEAAKRLFSCGIKGIVNYTPAILAENGTTHVENLFLQNSLYNLFCKTAYREAL
;
A
#
# COMPACT_ATOMS: atom_id res chain seq x y z
N MET A 1 0.92 2.97 -20.18
CA MET A 1 0.11 4.08 -19.64
C MET A 1 0.83 4.62 -18.40
N HIS A 2 1.15 5.91 -18.37
CA HIS A 2 1.88 6.49 -17.24
C HIS A 2 0.89 7.20 -16.31
N ILE A 3 0.74 6.69 -15.07
CA ILE A 3 -0.08 7.33 -14.04
C ILE A 3 0.84 8.18 -13.17
N PRO A 4 0.62 9.50 -13.04
CA PRO A 4 1.44 10.35 -12.19
C PRO A 4 1.39 9.91 -10.72
N THR A 5 2.51 9.98 -10.01
CA THR A 5 2.62 9.55 -8.59
C THR A 5 1.53 10.14 -7.67
N PRO A 6 1.14 11.44 -7.78
CA PRO A 6 0.05 11.95 -6.97
C PRO A 6 -1.31 11.30 -7.27
N ALA A 7 -1.58 10.95 -8.54
CA ALA A 7 -2.80 10.24 -8.93
C ALA A 7 -2.77 8.79 -8.43
N LEU A 8 -1.61 8.11 -8.52
CA LEU A 8 -1.40 6.77 -7.99
C LEU A 8 -1.76 6.68 -6.51
N ARG A 9 -1.23 7.60 -5.69
CA ARG A 9 -1.52 7.66 -4.24
C ARG A 9 -3.02 7.86 -3.97
N ARG A 10 -3.70 8.73 -4.72
CA ARG A 10 -5.14 8.94 -4.59
C ARG A 10 -5.96 7.73 -5.04
N LEU A 11 -5.56 7.06 -6.11
CA LEU A 11 -6.22 5.83 -6.57
C LEU A 11 -6.10 4.71 -5.54
N ILE A 12 -4.92 4.49 -4.94
CA ILE A 12 -4.73 3.52 -3.85
C ILE A 12 -5.65 3.85 -2.66
N ARG A 13 -5.73 5.13 -2.29
CA ARG A 13 -6.64 5.55 -1.22
C ARG A 13 -8.12 5.38 -1.61
N THR A 14 -8.45 5.52 -2.90
CA THR A 14 -9.80 5.23 -3.40
C THR A 14 -10.13 3.74 -3.28
N VAL A 15 -9.18 2.84 -3.55
CA VAL A 15 -9.36 1.39 -3.32
C VAL A 15 -9.73 1.11 -1.86
N GLN A 16 -8.96 1.64 -0.91
CA GLN A 16 -9.22 1.47 0.52
C GLN A 16 -10.61 2.01 0.91
N LEU A 17 -10.98 3.18 0.37
CA LEU A 17 -12.28 3.77 0.58
C LEU A 17 -13.40 2.87 0.03
N LEU A 18 -13.30 2.44 -1.22
CA LEU A 18 -14.30 1.59 -1.86
C LEU A 18 -14.47 0.25 -1.14
N SER A 19 -13.40 -0.32 -0.60
CA SER A 19 -13.43 -1.57 0.18
C SER A 19 -14.19 -1.40 1.50
N SER A 20 -14.16 -0.22 2.10
CA SER A 20 -14.84 0.07 3.36
C SER A 20 -16.31 0.48 3.21
N LEU A 21 -16.78 0.80 1.99
CA LEU A 21 -18.14 1.22 1.73
C LEU A 21 -19.08 0.01 1.57
N SER A 22 -20.31 0.16 2.06
CA SER A 22 -21.41 -0.79 1.84
C SER A 22 -22.29 -0.44 0.65
N GLU A 23 -22.13 0.75 0.07
CA GLU A 23 -22.91 1.28 -1.06
C GLU A 23 -22.61 0.50 -2.34
N ASP A 24 -23.64 0.05 -3.09
CA ASP A 24 -23.43 -0.66 -4.37
C ASP A 24 -22.94 0.25 -5.49
N THR A 25 -23.31 1.53 -5.43
CA THR A 25 -22.99 2.53 -6.46
C THR A 25 -22.33 3.74 -5.84
N VAL A 26 -21.21 4.17 -6.42
CA VAL A 26 -20.43 5.31 -5.94
C VAL A 26 -20.27 6.34 -7.06
N THR A 27 -20.53 7.60 -6.75
CA THR A 27 -20.32 8.73 -7.67
C THR A 27 -18.99 9.43 -7.41
N SER A 28 -18.47 10.15 -8.40
CA SER A 28 -17.29 11.00 -8.19
C SER A 28 -17.55 12.10 -7.14
N LEU A 29 -18.80 12.55 -7.00
CA LEU A 29 -19.21 13.49 -5.97
C LEU A 29 -19.15 12.85 -4.58
N ARG A 30 -19.57 11.58 -4.45
CA ARG A 30 -19.46 10.83 -3.19
C ARG A 30 -18.01 10.65 -2.77
N ILE A 31 -17.12 10.32 -3.71
CA ILE A 31 -15.67 10.24 -3.46
C ILE A 31 -15.13 11.62 -3.02
N GLN A 32 -15.53 12.71 -3.67
CA GLN A 32 -15.18 14.08 -3.25
C GLN A 32 -15.60 14.35 -1.80
N GLN A 33 -16.83 14.03 -1.42
CA GLN A 33 -17.35 14.24 -0.07
C GLN A 33 -16.51 13.51 0.99
N LEU A 34 -16.12 12.27 0.70
CA LEU A 34 -15.38 11.42 1.62
C LEU A 34 -13.89 11.74 1.69
N THR A 35 -13.31 12.26 0.61
CA THR A 35 -11.86 12.50 0.52
C THR A 35 -11.47 13.97 0.62
N GLY A 36 -12.40 14.89 0.35
CA GLY A 36 -12.14 16.31 0.23
C GLY A 36 -11.42 16.72 -1.08
N TRP A 37 -11.19 15.78 -2.02
CA TRP A 37 -10.61 16.12 -3.32
C TRP A 37 -11.67 16.75 -4.22
N SER A 38 -11.25 17.65 -5.14
CA SER A 38 -12.20 18.21 -6.10
C SER A 38 -12.77 17.14 -7.03
N ASN A 39 -14.03 17.30 -7.43
CA ASN A 39 -14.68 16.38 -8.38
C ASN A 39 -13.88 16.25 -9.70
N ALA A 40 -13.30 17.35 -10.17
CA ALA A 40 -12.45 17.37 -11.35
C ALA A 40 -11.21 16.47 -11.17
N THR A 41 -10.56 16.53 -9.99
CA THR A 41 -9.41 15.67 -9.65
C THR A 41 -9.82 14.21 -9.63
N VAL A 42 -10.92 13.87 -8.95
CA VAL A 42 -11.44 12.49 -8.90
C VAL A 42 -11.72 11.96 -10.31
N ARG A 43 -12.42 12.73 -11.13
CA ARG A 43 -12.73 12.32 -12.51
C ARG A 43 -11.48 12.14 -13.36
N LYS A 44 -10.49 13.03 -13.23
CA LYS A 44 -9.20 12.91 -13.91
C LYS A 44 -8.46 11.64 -13.48
N ASP A 45 -8.39 11.36 -12.19
CA ASP A 45 -7.71 10.15 -11.69
C ASP A 45 -8.42 8.88 -12.18
N LEU A 46 -9.75 8.83 -12.12
CA LEU A 46 -10.51 7.70 -12.65
C LEU A 46 -10.35 7.52 -14.18
N SER A 47 -10.12 8.59 -14.93
CA SER A 47 -9.87 8.49 -16.38
C SER A 47 -8.61 7.73 -16.72
N TYR A 48 -7.58 7.74 -15.86
CA TYR A 48 -6.35 6.95 -16.06
C TYR A 48 -6.63 5.44 -16.01
N VAL A 49 -7.59 5.00 -15.23
CA VAL A 49 -7.90 3.58 -15.05
C VAL A 49 -9.04 3.12 -15.96
N LEU A 50 -10.05 3.96 -16.19
CA LEU A 50 -11.21 3.63 -17.01
C LEU A 50 -10.97 3.82 -18.52
N GLY A 51 -10.07 4.73 -18.93
CA GLY A 51 -9.70 4.96 -20.33
C GLY A 51 -8.88 3.82 -20.95
N GLY A 52 -8.23 2.96 -20.13
CA GLY A 52 -7.48 1.78 -20.57
C GLY A 52 -8.31 0.49 -20.67
N THR A 53 -9.57 0.51 -20.27
CA THR A 53 -10.42 -0.68 -20.12
C THR A 53 -11.09 -1.16 -21.42
N GLN A 54 -10.64 -0.73 -22.60
CA GLN A 54 -11.14 -1.30 -23.86
C GLN A 54 -10.86 -2.81 -24.01
N ASN A 55 -10.05 -3.40 -23.12
CA ASN A 55 -9.68 -4.83 -23.09
C ASN A 55 -9.79 -5.44 -21.69
N LEU A 56 -10.85 -5.18 -20.94
CA LEU A 56 -11.14 -5.99 -19.75
C LEU A 56 -11.43 -7.42 -20.19
N PRO A 57 -10.66 -8.44 -19.74
CA PRO A 57 -11.00 -9.83 -20.01
C PRO A 57 -12.39 -10.14 -19.43
N HIS A 58 -13.19 -10.86 -20.19
CA HIS A 58 -14.57 -11.30 -19.90
C HIS A 58 -14.68 -12.33 -18.75
N ALA A 59 -13.86 -12.27 -17.71
CA ALA A 59 -13.87 -13.25 -16.65
C ALA A 59 -13.91 -12.63 -15.26
N LEU A 60 -15.11 -12.19 -14.87
CA LEU A 60 -15.51 -12.35 -13.47
C LEU A 60 -15.88 -13.83 -13.28
N PRO A 61 -15.52 -14.48 -12.14
CA PRO A 61 -15.92 -15.87 -11.90
C PRO A 61 -17.44 -15.99 -12.02
N ALA A 62 -17.87 -17.03 -12.75
CA ALA A 62 -19.21 -17.19 -13.33
C ALA A 62 -20.37 -17.40 -12.33
N ASN A 63 -20.20 -17.14 -11.03
CA ASN A 63 -21.24 -17.48 -10.04
C ASN A 63 -22.12 -16.32 -9.57
N GLU A 64 -21.90 -15.06 -10.02
CA GLU A 64 -22.76 -13.94 -9.56
C GLU A 64 -23.10 -12.86 -10.63
N CYS A 65 -23.03 -13.14 -11.92
CA CYS A 65 -23.49 -12.18 -12.92
C CYS A 65 -24.29 -12.83 -14.03
N SER A 66 -25.61 -12.73 -13.92
CA SER A 66 -26.51 -12.85 -15.07
C SER A 66 -26.10 -11.90 -16.19
N ALA A 67 -25.97 -12.46 -17.40
CA ALA A 67 -25.54 -11.86 -18.64
C ALA A 67 -26.11 -10.45 -18.90
N HIS A 68 -25.24 -9.43 -18.73
CA HIS A 68 -25.34 -8.19 -19.48
C HIS A 68 -23.96 -7.57 -19.54
N THR A 69 -23.33 -7.65 -20.69
CA THR A 69 -22.09 -6.94 -21.08
C THR A 69 -22.31 -5.42 -20.97
N ALA A 70 -22.08 -4.88 -19.79
CA ALA A 70 -22.14 -3.44 -19.59
C ALA A 70 -20.74 -2.85 -19.87
N LYS A 71 -20.54 -2.28 -21.06
CA LYS A 71 -19.51 -1.28 -21.31
C LYS A 71 -19.50 -0.32 -20.13
N VAL A 72 -18.37 -0.21 -19.38
CA VAL A 72 -18.17 0.84 -18.40
C VAL A 72 -18.35 2.17 -19.13
N ARG A 73 -19.49 2.82 -18.92
CA ARG A 73 -19.82 4.06 -19.64
C ARG A 73 -18.92 5.17 -19.13
N THR A 74 -17.96 5.59 -19.95
CA THR A 74 -17.02 6.68 -19.69
C THR A 74 -17.64 8.08 -19.81
N ARG A 75 -18.92 8.20 -20.20
CA ARG A 75 -19.64 9.49 -20.26
C ARG A 75 -20.48 9.64 -19.00
N GLY A 76 -20.19 10.70 -18.23
CA GLY A 76 -20.90 11.23 -17.06
C GLY A 76 -22.25 10.61 -16.75
N ALA A 77 -22.24 9.39 -16.23
CA ALA A 77 -23.48 8.74 -15.84
C ALA A 77 -24.02 9.48 -14.62
N SER A 78 -25.20 10.03 -14.71
CA SER A 78 -25.98 10.55 -13.58
C SER A 78 -26.14 9.51 -12.46
N ASN A 79 -25.88 8.22 -12.75
CA ASN A 79 -26.10 7.07 -11.87
C ASN A 79 -24.84 6.54 -11.16
N GLY A 80 -23.65 7.12 -11.35
CA GLY A 80 -22.40 6.67 -10.69
C GLY A 80 -21.78 5.39 -11.29
N TYR A 81 -20.83 4.81 -10.57
CA TYR A 81 -20.10 3.59 -10.91
C TYR A 81 -20.51 2.47 -9.96
N LYS A 82 -20.73 1.26 -10.47
CA LYS A 82 -20.84 0.09 -9.59
C LYS A 82 -19.56 -0.07 -8.79
N ARG A 83 -19.65 -0.07 -7.46
CA ARG A 83 -18.50 -0.09 -6.54
C ARG A 83 -17.53 -1.23 -6.84
N THR A 84 -18.03 -2.45 -6.98
CA THR A 84 -17.22 -3.65 -7.26
C THR A 84 -16.49 -3.57 -8.61
N GLN A 85 -17.15 -3.04 -9.65
CA GLN A 85 -16.53 -2.86 -10.96
C GLN A 85 -15.48 -1.77 -10.95
N LEU A 86 -15.70 -0.66 -10.22
CA LEU A 86 -14.74 0.42 -10.09
C LEU A 86 -13.52 -0.04 -9.29
N LEU A 87 -13.73 -0.78 -8.19
CA LEU A 87 -12.67 -1.38 -7.39
C LEU A 87 -11.80 -2.28 -8.25
N TYR A 88 -12.39 -3.24 -8.93
CA TYR A 88 -11.69 -4.16 -9.84
C TYR A 88 -10.89 -3.42 -10.93
N ALA A 89 -11.50 -2.39 -11.55
CA ALA A 89 -10.84 -1.62 -12.60
C ALA A 89 -9.59 -0.90 -12.08
N ILE A 90 -9.65 -0.33 -10.87
CA ILE A 90 -8.50 0.36 -10.26
C ILE A 90 -7.42 -0.67 -9.88
N GLU A 91 -7.76 -1.75 -9.20
CA GLU A 91 -6.82 -2.80 -8.79
C GLU A 91 -6.09 -3.41 -9.99
N HIS A 92 -6.84 -3.72 -11.05
CA HIS A 92 -6.28 -4.28 -12.27
C HIS A 92 -5.36 -3.29 -13.01
N ALA A 93 -5.78 -2.02 -13.15
CA ALA A 93 -4.97 -1.00 -13.81
C ALA A 93 -3.68 -0.68 -13.04
N LEU A 94 -3.72 -0.73 -11.73
CA LEU A 94 -2.56 -0.52 -10.86
C LEU A 94 -1.74 -1.79 -10.63
N LYS A 95 -2.21 -2.95 -11.12
CA LYS A 95 -1.59 -4.26 -10.88
C LYS A 95 -1.36 -4.52 -9.39
N LEU A 96 -2.34 -4.15 -8.56
CA LEU A 96 -2.23 -4.36 -7.13
C LEU A 96 -2.11 -5.85 -6.81
N PRO A 97 -1.29 -6.22 -5.82
CA PRO A 97 -1.23 -7.61 -5.38
C PRO A 97 -2.60 -8.05 -4.83
N SER A 98 -2.91 -9.31 -5.01
CA SER A 98 -4.18 -9.93 -4.62
C SER A 98 -3.92 -11.21 -3.84
N GLN A 99 -4.97 -11.83 -3.30
CA GLN A 99 -4.85 -13.12 -2.60
C GLN A 99 -4.26 -14.24 -3.46
N GLY A 100 -4.35 -14.12 -4.78
CA GLY A 100 -3.71 -15.06 -5.73
C GLY A 100 -2.26 -14.69 -6.10
N ASN A 101 -1.77 -13.51 -5.69
CA ASN A 101 -0.42 -13.03 -5.95
C ASN A 101 0.14 -12.34 -4.70
N ILE A 102 0.47 -13.15 -3.71
CA ILE A 102 0.98 -12.71 -2.41
C ILE A 102 2.42 -12.23 -2.57
N GLN A 103 2.70 -11.04 -2.03
CA GLN A 103 4.03 -10.47 -1.98
C GLN A 103 4.68 -10.74 -0.63
N LYS A 104 5.92 -11.25 -0.63
CA LYS A 104 6.64 -11.50 0.61
C LYS A 104 7.34 -10.23 1.11
N CYS A 105 7.19 -9.97 2.40
CA CYS A 105 7.91 -8.90 3.08
C CYS A 105 8.63 -9.42 4.33
N CYS A 106 9.53 -8.61 4.88
CA CYS A 106 10.15 -8.83 6.17
C CYS A 106 10.04 -7.60 7.07
N ILE A 107 10.26 -7.81 8.37
CA ILE A 107 10.39 -6.73 9.35
C ILE A 107 11.84 -6.67 9.82
N VAL A 108 12.46 -5.50 9.76
CA VAL A 108 13.83 -5.27 10.19
C VAL A 108 13.86 -4.29 11.36
N GLY A 109 14.31 -4.77 12.52
CA GLY A 109 14.23 -4.13 13.82
C GLY A 109 12.97 -4.55 14.57
N LEU A 110 13.12 -5.40 15.60
CA LEU A 110 12.01 -5.89 16.43
C LEU A 110 11.74 -4.94 17.61
N THR A 111 11.61 -3.66 17.31
CA THR A 111 11.27 -2.59 18.26
C THR A 111 9.84 -2.74 18.80
N PRO A 112 9.44 -2.00 19.85
CA PRO A 112 8.05 -2.00 20.31
C PRO A 112 7.03 -1.69 19.20
N LEU A 113 7.38 -0.85 18.23
CA LEU A 113 6.54 -0.58 17.07
C LEU A 113 6.36 -1.84 16.19
N ALA A 114 7.46 -2.55 15.89
CA ALA A 114 7.37 -3.81 15.15
C ALA A 114 6.47 -4.83 15.88
N GLN A 115 6.66 -4.96 17.20
CA GLN A 115 5.84 -5.86 18.01
C GLN A 115 4.36 -5.50 17.97
N ALA A 116 4.03 -4.20 18.00
CA ALA A 116 2.65 -3.74 17.87
C ALA A 116 2.08 -4.06 16.47
N LEU A 117 2.84 -3.86 15.40
CA LEU A 117 2.45 -4.21 14.02
C LEU A 117 2.22 -5.73 13.86
N ILE A 118 3.08 -6.55 14.43
CA ILE A 118 2.93 -8.02 14.41
C ILE A 118 1.66 -8.45 15.16
N LYS A 119 1.43 -7.90 16.36
CA LYS A 119 0.29 -8.24 17.20
C LYS A 119 -1.05 -7.73 16.63
N SER A 120 -1.06 -6.61 15.93
CA SER A 120 -2.28 -6.03 15.36
C SER A 120 -2.90 -6.87 14.26
N GLY A 121 -2.16 -7.80 13.66
CA GLY A 121 -2.62 -8.58 12.52
C GLY A 121 -2.85 -7.75 11.24
N SER A 122 -2.44 -6.48 11.23
CA SER A 122 -2.72 -5.56 10.11
C SER A 122 -2.16 -6.01 8.76
N LEU A 123 -1.20 -6.94 8.75
CA LEU A 123 -0.69 -7.55 7.53
C LEU A 123 -1.42 -8.85 7.13
N SER A 124 -2.18 -9.46 8.06
CA SER A 124 -2.81 -10.77 7.81
C SER A 124 -3.95 -10.70 6.80
N GLU A 125 -4.62 -9.56 6.68
CA GLU A 125 -5.71 -9.31 5.71
C GLU A 125 -5.22 -8.67 4.42
N SER A 126 -3.91 -8.47 4.28
CA SER A 126 -3.30 -7.86 3.11
C SER A 126 -2.68 -8.90 2.19
N PRO A 127 -2.49 -8.61 0.91
CA PRO A 127 -1.74 -9.48 0.00
C PRO A 127 -0.21 -9.44 0.25
N PHE A 128 0.23 -8.88 1.37
CA PHE A 128 1.62 -8.88 1.81
C PHE A 128 1.79 -9.83 2.99
N MET A 129 2.56 -10.89 2.79
CA MET A 129 2.87 -11.88 3.82
C MET A 129 4.23 -11.58 4.44
N CYS A 130 4.25 -11.40 5.76
CA CYS A 130 5.52 -11.29 6.46
C CYS A 130 6.15 -12.69 6.60
N ALA A 131 7.29 -12.90 5.92
CA ALA A 131 7.98 -14.19 5.85
C ALA A 131 9.11 -14.31 6.88
N ALA A 132 9.66 -13.19 7.37
CA ALA A 132 10.76 -13.19 8.32
C ALA A 132 10.83 -11.88 9.11
N GLY A 133 11.43 -11.95 10.32
CA GLY A 133 11.81 -10.79 11.11
C GLY A 133 13.29 -10.82 11.46
N PHE A 134 13.93 -9.65 11.55
CA PHE A 134 15.36 -9.53 11.82
C PHE A 134 15.62 -8.51 12.92
N ASP A 135 16.57 -8.82 13.81
CA ASP A 135 17.07 -7.86 14.82
C ASP A 135 18.57 -8.05 15.10
N ALA A 136 19.21 -6.97 15.50
CA ALA A 136 20.59 -7.00 15.98
C ALA A 136 20.70 -7.71 17.34
N SER A 137 19.66 -7.65 18.17
CA SER A 137 19.60 -8.32 19.47
C SER A 137 19.13 -9.76 19.32
N VAL A 138 20.01 -10.71 19.58
CA VAL A 138 19.70 -12.14 19.62
C VAL A 138 18.59 -12.42 20.64
N ASN A 139 18.64 -11.79 21.81
CA ASN A 139 17.62 -11.94 22.83
C ASN A 139 16.21 -11.57 22.31
N ARG A 140 16.07 -10.50 21.52
CA ARG A 140 14.78 -10.15 20.92
C ARG A 140 14.28 -11.19 19.91
N THR A 141 15.20 -11.81 19.15
CA THR A 141 14.83 -12.85 18.19
C THR A 141 14.42 -14.17 18.86
N GLU A 142 14.91 -14.45 20.06
CA GLU A 142 14.60 -15.67 20.82
C GLU A 142 13.37 -15.52 21.70
N THR A 143 13.13 -14.33 22.28
CA THR A 143 12.07 -14.12 23.25
C THR A 143 10.76 -13.65 22.63
N LEU A 144 10.79 -12.95 21.49
CA LEU A 144 9.60 -12.46 20.83
C LEU A 144 8.85 -13.60 20.11
N LYS A 145 7.53 -13.70 20.36
CA LYS A 145 6.66 -14.60 19.61
C LYS A 145 6.07 -13.90 18.40
N ALA A 146 6.30 -14.47 17.21
CA ALA A 146 5.74 -13.98 15.95
C ALA A 146 5.17 -15.16 15.13
N PRO A 147 4.22 -14.92 14.21
CA PRO A 147 3.67 -15.97 13.35
C PRO A 147 4.62 -16.38 12.20
N PHE A 148 5.83 -15.86 12.17
CA PHE A 148 6.89 -16.14 11.22
C PHE A 148 8.25 -16.23 11.93
N PRO A 149 9.26 -16.84 11.30
CA PRO A 149 10.58 -17.00 11.88
C PRO A 149 11.29 -15.67 12.15
N LEU A 150 12.02 -15.59 13.25
CA LEU A 150 12.85 -14.47 13.64
C LEU A 150 14.33 -14.84 13.56
N TYR A 151 15.14 -13.96 13.03
CA TYR A 151 16.55 -14.22 12.77
C TYR A 151 17.45 -13.07 13.27
N PRO A 152 18.68 -13.37 13.70
CA PRO A 152 19.69 -12.34 13.91
C PRO A 152 20.04 -11.65 12.59
N MET A 153 20.41 -10.36 12.66
CA MET A 153 20.77 -9.56 11.48
C MET A 153 21.87 -10.19 10.61
N ALA A 154 22.73 -11.04 11.17
CA ALA A 154 23.75 -11.76 10.40
C ALA A 154 23.18 -12.66 9.30
N ARG A 155 21.91 -13.07 9.40
CA ARG A 155 21.24 -13.94 8.42
C ARG A 155 20.39 -13.17 7.41
N LEU A 156 20.38 -11.83 7.44
CA LEU A 156 19.50 -11.01 6.63
C LEU A 156 19.55 -11.38 5.15
N GLU A 157 20.72 -11.34 4.54
CA GLU A 157 20.91 -11.53 3.10
C GLU A 157 20.54 -12.96 2.67
N SER A 158 20.99 -13.94 3.42
CA SER A 158 20.75 -15.35 3.10
C SER A 158 19.24 -15.69 3.15
N VAL A 159 18.52 -15.17 4.14
CA VAL A 159 17.08 -15.45 4.29
C VAL A 159 16.26 -14.65 3.25
N ILE A 160 16.61 -13.40 2.98
CA ILE A 160 15.94 -12.59 1.94
C ILE A 160 16.01 -13.32 0.59
N LEU A 161 17.18 -13.82 0.22
CA LEU A 161 17.39 -14.54 -1.04
C LEU A 161 16.65 -15.87 -1.06
N ALA A 162 16.76 -16.67 0.00
CA ALA A 162 16.15 -18.00 0.08
C ALA A 162 14.61 -17.94 0.07
N GLU A 163 14.04 -16.94 0.76
CA GLU A 163 12.60 -16.77 0.86
C GLU A 163 12.00 -15.91 -0.27
N HIS A 164 12.83 -15.35 -1.16
CA HIS A 164 12.42 -14.42 -2.22
C HIS A 164 11.62 -13.25 -1.67
N ILE A 165 12.14 -12.59 -0.63
CA ILE A 165 11.52 -11.43 0.00
C ILE A 165 11.79 -10.20 -0.86
N GLU A 166 10.74 -9.47 -1.23
CA GLU A 166 10.82 -8.33 -2.14
C GLU A 166 10.57 -6.98 -1.46
N TYR A 167 9.95 -6.99 -0.27
CA TYR A 167 9.60 -5.79 0.47
C TYR A 167 10.09 -5.85 1.91
N ALA A 168 10.37 -4.70 2.51
CA ALA A 168 10.80 -4.62 3.90
C ALA A 168 10.06 -3.53 4.66
N ILE A 169 9.75 -3.81 5.93
CA ILE A 169 9.26 -2.83 6.91
C ILE A 169 10.43 -2.55 7.86
N LEU A 170 10.97 -1.34 7.80
CA LEU A 170 12.12 -0.96 8.60
C LEU A 170 11.65 -0.17 9.82
N THR A 171 11.87 -0.76 11.00
CA THR A 171 11.53 -0.19 12.31
C THR A 171 12.74 -0.14 13.25
N ALA A 172 13.94 -0.33 12.71
CA ALA A 172 15.20 -0.31 13.45
C ALA A 172 15.41 1.02 14.21
N GLU A 173 16.22 1.00 15.23
CA GLU A 173 16.62 2.21 15.94
C GLU A 173 17.38 3.18 15.01
N LYS A 174 17.28 4.49 15.30
CA LYS A 174 17.82 5.57 14.44
C LYS A 174 19.25 5.31 13.97
N ASN A 175 20.11 4.86 14.87
CA ASN A 175 21.54 4.65 14.58
C ASN A 175 21.79 3.44 13.67
N ALA A 176 20.93 2.43 13.72
CA ALA A 176 21.02 1.20 12.91
C ALA A 176 20.26 1.31 11.57
N ALA A 177 19.39 2.28 11.43
CA ALA A 177 18.46 2.39 10.29
C ALA A 177 19.17 2.50 8.94
N LYS A 178 20.19 3.36 8.85
CA LYS A 178 20.93 3.57 7.59
C LYS A 178 21.73 2.35 7.16
N GLU A 179 22.34 1.67 8.13
CA GLU A 179 23.12 0.45 7.85
C GLU A 179 22.19 -0.70 7.44
N ALA A 180 21.07 -0.89 8.15
CA ALA A 180 20.07 -1.87 7.78
C ALA A 180 19.50 -1.60 6.37
N ALA A 181 19.23 -0.33 6.03
CA ALA A 181 18.77 0.05 4.71
C ALA A 181 19.80 -0.27 3.61
N LYS A 182 21.09 0.02 3.83
CA LYS A 182 22.16 -0.34 2.87
C LYS A 182 22.18 -1.84 2.59
N ARG A 183 22.08 -2.67 3.61
CA ARG A 183 22.05 -4.12 3.48
C ARG A 183 20.81 -4.58 2.71
N LEU A 184 19.65 -4.00 3.00
CA LEU A 184 18.42 -4.26 2.23
C LEU A 184 18.56 -3.88 0.75
N PHE A 185 19.16 -2.73 0.44
CA PHE A 185 19.44 -2.32 -0.94
C PHE A 185 20.36 -3.33 -1.65
N SER A 186 21.39 -3.83 -0.97
CA SER A 186 22.29 -4.83 -1.53
C SER A 186 21.62 -6.17 -1.83
N CYS A 187 20.54 -6.49 -1.13
CA CYS A 187 19.73 -7.70 -1.38
C CYS A 187 18.77 -7.57 -2.57
N GLY A 188 18.67 -6.40 -3.19
CA GLY A 188 17.74 -6.18 -4.31
C GLY A 188 16.27 -6.07 -3.90
N ILE A 189 15.99 -5.63 -2.67
CA ILE A 189 14.62 -5.35 -2.18
C ILE A 189 13.98 -4.31 -3.09
N LYS A 190 12.75 -4.55 -3.54
CA LYS A 190 11.99 -3.64 -4.41
C LYS A 190 11.46 -2.42 -3.69
N GLY A 191 11.08 -2.57 -2.41
CA GLY A 191 10.49 -1.47 -1.65
C GLY A 191 10.73 -1.57 -0.15
N ILE A 192 10.91 -0.41 0.49
CA ILE A 192 11.09 -0.27 1.94
C ILE A 192 10.05 0.70 2.48
N VAL A 193 9.25 0.26 3.43
CA VAL A 193 8.43 1.13 4.27
C VAL A 193 9.25 1.50 5.51
N ASN A 194 9.68 2.75 5.59
CA ASN A 194 10.56 3.23 6.64
C ASN A 194 9.77 3.93 7.76
N TYR A 195 9.72 3.31 8.93
CA TYR A 195 9.15 3.87 10.15
C TYR A 195 10.21 4.49 11.09
N THR A 196 11.48 4.48 10.68
CA THR A 196 12.56 5.04 11.52
C THR A 196 12.57 6.57 11.40
N PRO A 197 13.17 7.28 12.40
CA PRO A 197 13.35 8.73 12.30
C PRO A 197 14.38 9.18 11.23
N ALA A 198 15.09 8.24 10.61
CA ALA A 198 16.06 8.55 9.57
C ALA A 198 15.37 8.73 8.21
N ILE A 199 15.68 9.80 7.50
CA ILE A 199 15.24 9.95 6.11
C ILE A 199 16.13 9.03 5.25
N LEU A 200 15.49 8.13 4.53
CA LEU A 200 16.13 7.26 3.56
C LEU A 200 15.79 7.73 2.16
N ALA A 201 16.80 7.87 1.32
CA ALA A 201 16.63 8.13 -0.11
C ALA A 201 16.42 6.82 -0.87
N GLU A 202 15.71 6.88 -1.98
CA GLU A 202 15.62 5.78 -2.94
C GLU A 202 17.01 5.45 -3.51
N ASN A 203 17.25 4.19 -3.80
CA ASN A 203 18.50 3.72 -4.38
C ASN A 203 18.22 3.00 -5.69
N GLY A 204 18.17 3.76 -6.79
CA GLY A 204 18.06 3.25 -8.15
C GLY A 204 16.88 2.29 -8.39
N THR A 205 16.98 1.08 -7.89
CA THR A 205 15.98 0.01 -8.06
C THR A 205 15.05 -0.17 -6.88
N THR A 206 15.37 0.39 -5.70
CA THR A 206 14.58 0.24 -4.48
C THR A 206 13.83 1.54 -4.16
N HIS A 207 12.51 1.46 -4.11
CA HIS A 207 11.67 2.57 -3.67
C HIS A 207 11.57 2.64 -2.15
N VAL A 208 11.46 3.85 -1.60
CA VAL A 208 11.36 4.07 -0.16
C VAL A 208 10.17 4.96 0.16
N GLU A 209 9.24 4.45 0.96
CA GLU A 209 8.16 5.26 1.55
C GLU A 209 8.54 5.59 3.00
N ASN A 210 8.91 6.87 3.25
CA ASN A 210 9.24 7.35 4.59
C ASN A 210 7.96 7.75 5.33
N LEU A 211 7.62 7.06 6.41
CA LEU A 211 6.42 7.31 7.22
C LEU A 211 6.76 8.05 8.51
N PHE A 212 6.51 9.34 8.54
CA PHE A 212 6.70 10.19 9.72
C PHE A 212 5.34 10.69 10.24
N LEU A 213 4.98 10.30 11.44
CA LEU A 213 3.75 10.77 12.10
C LEU A 213 3.72 12.31 12.20
N GLN A 214 4.87 12.93 12.46
CA GLN A 214 4.98 14.40 12.54
C GLN A 214 4.57 15.08 11.23
N ASN A 215 4.92 14.53 10.07
CA ASN A 215 4.53 15.11 8.78
C ASN A 215 3.00 15.09 8.61
N SER A 216 2.33 14.04 9.07
CA SER A 216 0.87 13.96 9.05
C SER A 216 0.24 15.00 9.98
N LEU A 217 0.83 15.21 11.18
CA LEU A 217 0.37 16.23 12.12
C LEU A 217 0.61 17.64 11.58
N TYR A 218 1.77 17.94 10.98
CA TYR A 218 2.01 19.21 10.33
C TYR A 218 1.03 19.48 9.19
N ASN A 219 0.74 18.47 8.37
CA ASN A 219 -0.25 18.59 7.30
C ASN A 219 -1.66 18.91 7.85
N LEU A 220 -2.04 18.31 8.97
CA LEU A 220 -3.31 18.61 9.64
C LEU A 220 -3.30 20.03 10.19
N PHE A 221 -2.26 20.43 10.91
CA PHE A 221 -2.11 21.78 11.45
C PHE A 221 -2.22 22.85 10.35
N CYS A 222 -1.47 22.67 9.26
CA CYS A 222 -1.55 23.61 8.13
C CYS A 222 -2.96 23.70 7.54
N LYS A 223 -3.64 22.56 7.38
CA LYS A 223 -5.02 22.54 6.86
C LYS A 223 -6.02 23.26 7.76
N THR A 224 -5.86 23.17 9.09
CA THR A 224 -6.71 23.89 10.03
C THR A 224 -6.40 25.38 10.01
N ALA A 225 -5.12 25.76 10.12
CA ALA A 225 -4.69 27.16 10.10
C ALA A 225 -5.10 27.91 8.82
N TYR A 226 -5.01 27.27 7.64
CA TYR A 226 -5.44 27.88 6.39
C TYR A 226 -6.98 27.95 6.23
N ARG A 227 -7.76 27.14 6.95
CA ARG A 227 -9.22 27.26 6.96
C ARG A 227 -9.74 28.40 7.83
N GLU A 228 -9.03 28.73 8.89
CA GLU A 228 -9.39 29.82 9.79
C GLU A 228 -8.99 31.20 9.21
N ALA A 229 -8.16 31.23 8.16
CA ALA A 229 -7.71 32.44 7.49
C ALA A 229 -8.57 32.85 6.26
N LEU A 230 -9.59 32.07 5.91
CA LEU A 230 -10.57 32.33 4.83
C LEU A 230 -11.96 32.58 5.40
#